data_12786507383f974492494be5d543a5f0
#
_entry.id   12786507383f974492494be5d543a5f0
#
_cell.length_a   1.000
_cell.length_b   1.000
_cell.length_c   1.000
_cell.angle_alpha   90.00
_cell.angle_beta   90.00
_cell.angle_gamma   90.00
#
_symmetry.space_group_name_H-M   'P 1'
#
loop_
_entity.id
_entity.type
_entity.pdbx_description
1 polymer ?
#
loop_
_entity_poly.entity_id
_entity_poly.type
_entity_poly.pdbx_seq_one_letter_code
_entity_poly.pdbx_strand_id
1 'polypeptide(L)'
;MKQNNIKILETYSQLKTLSDPFKNQVLTLLIESSYTGQQLSKILEVPRSKVHYALTELENNELIHIVKKEEKNGIIQKFYKAVAKSFYPDEKLIPQASEFDDYYRTFYINIMGRSKVRLLSAPEEAFQLNAPKIALQFELKLSEK
;
A
#
# COMPACT_ATOMS: atom_id res chain seq x y z
N MET A 1 -16.19 -8.19 1.65
CA MET A 1 -15.00 -9.03 1.41
C MET A 1 -13.99 -8.78 2.53
N LYS A 2 -13.45 -9.80 3.11
CA LYS A 2 -12.48 -9.67 4.20
C LYS A 2 -11.12 -9.32 3.61
N GLN A 3 -10.43 -8.33 4.18
CA GLN A 3 -9.07 -7.96 3.78
C GLN A 3 -8.09 -9.12 4.07
N ASN A 4 -7.32 -9.52 3.08
CA ASN A 4 -6.29 -10.55 3.23
C ASN A 4 -5.09 -10.04 4.06
N ASN A 5 -4.30 -10.94 4.60
CA ASN A 5 -3.04 -10.54 5.25
C ASN A 5 -1.98 -10.16 4.20
N ILE A 6 -1.85 -10.96 3.15
CA ILE A 6 -0.83 -10.81 2.11
C ILE A 6 -1.48 -10.91 0.72
N LYS A 7 -1.03 -10.09 -0.21
CA LYS A 7 -1.24 -10.18 -1.65
C LYS A 7 0.13 -10.29 -2.35
N ILE A 8 0.29 -11.32 -3.16
CA ILE A 8 1.44 -11.43 -4.06
C ILE A 8 1.14 -10.62 -5.32
N LEU A 9 2.10 -9.79 -5.73
CA LEU A 9 2.06 -9.05 -6.98
C LEU A 9 2.57 -9.94 -8.10
N GLU A 10 1.71 -10.25 -9.05
CA GLU A 10 1.99 -11.24 -10.10
C GLU A 10 2.35 -10.58 -11.43
N THR A 11 2.09 -9.26 -11.54
CA THR A 11 2.31 -8.51 -12.77
C THR A 11 3.20 -7.29 -12.55
N TYR A 12 3.93 -6.94 -13.60
CA TYR A 12 4.74 -5.73 -13.62
C TYR A 12 3.89 -4.45 -13.46
N SER A 13 2.68 -4.45 -14.01
CA SER A 13 1.74 -3.32 -13.86
C SER A 13 1.39 -3.07 -12.40
N GLN A 14 1.18 -4.12 -11.60
CA GLN A 14 0.95 -4.02 -10.17
C GLN A 14 2.15 -3.42 -9.44
N LEU A 15 3.35 -3.92 -9.74
CA LEU A 15 4.59 -3.41 -9.15
C LEU A 15 4.81 -1.94 -9.49
N LYS A 16 4.66 -1.56 -10.76
CA LYS A 16 4.77 -0.18 -11.24
C LYS A 16 3.76 0.75 -10.55
N THR A 17 2.51 0.29 -10.42
CA THR A 17 1.46 1.07 -9.74
C THR A 17 1.81 1.34 -8.27
N LEU A 18 2.35 0.35 -7.56
CA LEU A 18 2.77 0.52 -6.17
C LEU A 18 4.07 1.30 -6.00
N SER A 19 4.87 1.41 -7.04
CA SER A 19 6.08 2.24 -7.04
C SER A 19 5.80 3.73 -7.19
N ASP A 20 4.61 4.10 -7.66
CA ASP A 20 4.19 5.49 -7.70
C ASP A 20 3.95 6.02 -6.27
N PRO A 21 4.65 7.10 -5.85
CA PRO A 21 4.58 7.58 -4.47
C PRO A 21 3.18 8.00 -4.05
N PHE A 22 2.41 8.63 -4.93
CA PHE A 22 1.07 9.09 -4.61
C PHE A 22 0.07 7.93 -4.50
N LYS A 23 0.11 6.98 -5.44
CA LYS A 23 -0.73 5.78 -5.40
C LYS A 23 -0.41 4.93 -4.17
N ASN A 24 0.87 4.83 -3.80
CA ASN A 24 1.29 4.14 -2.58
C ASN A 24 0.76 4.84 -1.32
N GLN A 25 0.76 6.16 -1.28
CA GLN A 25 0.19 6.94 -0.17
C GLN A 25 -1.32 6.70 -0.04
N VAL A 26 -2.06 6.72 -1.14
CA VAL A 26 -3.50 6.36 -1.17
C VAL A 26 -3.72 4.94 -0.66
N LEU A 27 -2.96 3.97 -1.18
CA LEU A 27 -3.04 2.58 -0.75
C LEU A 27 -2.76 2.42 0.75
N THR A 28 -1.79 3.13 1.29
CA THR A 28 -1.45 3.09 2.72
C THR A 28 -2.64 3.47 3.60
N LEU A 29 -3.37 4.52 3.24
CA LEU A 29 -4.60 4.90 3.94
C LEU A 29 -5.67 3.81 3.82
N LEU A 30 -5.82 3.22 2.64
CA LEU A 30 -6.80 2.16 2.37
C LEU A 30 -6.44 0.80 3.00
N ILE A 31 -5.20 0.60 3.41
CA ILE A 31 -4.81 -0.57 4.22
C ILE A 31 -5.38 -0.43 5.64
N GLU A 32 -5.32 0.75 6.22
CA GLU A 32 -5.74 0.98 7.59
C GLU A 32 -7.27 1.11 7.72
N SER A 33 -7.92 1.84 6.81
CA SER A 33 -9.37 2.05 6.86
C SER A 33 -9.98 2.15 5.45
N SER A 34 -11.31 2.14 5.37
CA SER A 34 -12.01 2.39 4.12
C SER A 34 -12.35 3.87 3.98
N TYR A 35 -12.14 4.43 2.80
CA TYR A 35 -12.41 5.83 2.48
C TYR A 35 -13.08 5.99 1.14
N THR A 36 -13.86 7.07 1.00
CA THR A 36 -14.34 7.56 -0.29
C THR A 36 -13.28 8.42 -0.98
N GLY A 37 -13.37 8.58 -2.30
CA GLY A 37 -12.49 9.49 -3.02
C GLY A 37 -12.54 10.94 -2.50
N GLN A 38 -13.71 11.38 -2.00
CA GLN A 38 -13.85 12.70 -1.39
C GLN A 38 -13.11 12.83 -0.07
N GLN A 39 -13.16 11.80 0.77
CA GLN A 39 -12.43 11.78 2.04
C GLN A 39 -10.92 11.77 1.80
N LEU A 40 -10.44 10.92 0.87
CA LEU A 40 -9.03 10.89 0.49
C LEU A 40 -8.53 12.22 -0.06
N SER A 41 -9.32 12.90 -0.90
CA SER A 41 -9.00 14.23 -1.42
C SER A 41 -8.80 15.26 -0.29
N LYS A 42 -9.62 15.20 0.74
CA LYS A 42 -9.49 16.08 1.92
C LYS A 42 -8.27 15.72 2.79
N ILE A 43 -8.06 14.43 3.05
CA ILE A 43 -6.94 13.95 3.90
C ILE A 43 -5.60 14.27 3.25
N LEU A 44 -5.51 14.10 1.93
CA LEU A 44 -4.27 14.30 1.18
C LEU A 44 -4.09 15.72 0.64
N GLU A 45 -5.10 16.58 0.84
CA GLU A 45 -5.10 17.98 0.37
C GLU A 45 -4.83 18.12 -1.13
N VAL A 46 -5.41 17.23 -1.95
CA VAL A 46 -5.25 17.20 -3.40
C VAL A 46 -6.59 17.22 -4.13
N PRO A 47 -6.63 17.63 -5.41
CA PRO A 47 -7.85 17.62 -6.22
C PRO A 47 -8.47 16.22 -6.31
N ARG A 48 -9.81 16.14 -6.32
CA ARG A 48 -10.57 14.89 -6.47
C ARG A 48 -10.22 14.11 -7.75
N SER A 49 -9.89 14.81 -8.83
CA SER A 49 -9.48 14.21 -10.09
C SER A 49 -8.21 13.38 -9.94
N LYS A 50 -7.21 13.87 -9.18
CA LYS A 50 -5.96 13.16 -8.90
C LYS A 50 -6.21 11.89 -8.09
N VAL A 51 -7.06 11.98 -7.07
CA VAL A 51 -7.45 10.81 -6.26
C VAL A 51 -8.23 9.80 -7.10
N HIS A 52 -9.18 10.26 -7.92
CA HIS A 52 -9.96 9.40 -8.79
C HIS A 52 -9.08 8.59 -9.75
N TYR A 53 -8.10 9.27 -10.37
CA TYR A 53 -7.13 8.58 -11.24
C TYR A 53 -6.34 7.50 -10.46
N ALA A 54 -5.84 7.84 -9.27
CA ALA A 54 -5.12 6.87 -8.45
C ALA A 54 -5.99 5.67 -8.04
N LEU A 55 -7.25 5.92 -7.63
CA LEU A 55 -8.20 4.86 -7.29
C LEU A 55 -8.51 3.96 -8.49
N THR A 56 -8.68 4.52 -9.68
CA THR A 56 -8.92 3.77 -10.91
C THR A 56 -7.73 2.86 -11.24
N GLU A 57 -6.51 3.37 -11.14
CA GLU A 57 -5.30 2.58 -11.40
C GLU A 57 -5.10 1.46 -10.36
N LEU A 58 -5.35 1.76 -9.07
CA LEU A 58 -5.26 0.77 -8.00
C LEU A 58 -6.34 -0.32 -8.14
N GLU A 59 -7.55 0.05 -8.54
CA GLU A 59 -8.67 -0.88 -8.74
C GLU A 59 -8.42 -1.77 -9.98
N ASN A 60 -7.96 -1.20 -11.10
CA ASN A 60 -7.64 -1.94 -12.32
C ASN A 60 -6.50 -2.96 -12.11
N ASN A 61 -5.60 -2.69 -11.18
CA ASN A 61 -4.53 -3.59 -10.80
C ASN A 61 -4.91 -4.54 -9.63
N GLU A 62 -6.18 -4.59 -9.25
CA GLU A 62 -6.70 -5.46 -8.19
C GLU A 62 -6.02 -5.27 -6.83
N LEU A 63 -5.59 -4.06 -6.53
CA LEU A 63 -4.91 -3.70 -5.28
C LEU A 63 -5.89 -3.16 -4.23
N ILE A 64 -7.04 -2.64 -4.69
CA ILE A 64 -8.15 -2.17 -3.86
C ILE A 64 -9.48 -2.70 -4.41
N HIS A 65 -10.50 -2.66 -3.57
CA HIS A 65 -11.87 -3.00 -3.97
C HIS A 65 -12.88 -2.11 -3.24
N ILE A 66 -14.10 -2.06 -3.78
CA ILE A 66 -15.21 -1.35 -3.15
C ILE A 66 -15.80 -2.26 -2.07
N VAL A 67 -15.80 -1.79 -0.83
CA VAL A 67 -16.37 -2.53 0.32
C VAL A 67 -17.77 -2.08 0.68
N LYS A 68 -18.16 -0.87 0.28
CA LYS A 68 -19.45 -0.27 0.61
C LYS A 68 -19.84 0.78 -0.42
N LYS A 69 -21.14 0.87 -0.69
CA LYS A 69 -21.74 1.97 -1.46
C LYS A 69 -22.82 2.62 -0.59
N GLU A 70 -22.81 3.94 -0.53
CA GLU A 70 -23.83 4.73 0.17
C GLU A 70 -24.39 5.78 -0.77
N GLU A 71 -25.70 5.96 -0.75
CA GLU A 71 -26.33 7.07 -1.43
C GLU A 71 -26.43 8.27 -0.48
N LYS A 72 -25.90 9.40 -0.93
CA LYS A 72 -26.00 10.67 -0.21
C LYS A 72 -26.38 11.77 -1.19
N ASN A 73 -27.54 12.40 -0.96
CA ASN A 73 -28.08 13.46 -1.81
C ASN A 73 -28.17 13.05 -3.31
N GLY A 74 -28.64 11.83 -3.57
CA GLY A 74 -28.77 11.30 -4.96
C GLY A 74 -27.45 10.89 -5.62
N ILE A 75 -26.33 10.95 -4.89
CA ILE A 75 -25.00 10.56 -5.41
C ILE A 75 -24.53 9.30 -4.69
N ILE A 76 -24.15 8.27 -5.46
CA ILE A 76 -23.58 7.04 -4.91
C ILE A 76 -22.11 7.29 -4.54
N GLN A 77 -21.81 7.20 -3.25
CA GLN A 77 -20.46 7.23 -2.73
C GLN A 77 -19.91 5.80 -2.59
N LYS A 78 -18.75 5.57 -3.17
CA LYS A 78 -18.03 4.29 -3.10
C LYS A 78 -16.95 4.37 -2.04
N PHE A 79 -16.92 3.42 -1.12
CA PHE A 79 -15.86 3.26 -0.13
C PHE A 79 -14.89 2.19 -0.61
N TYR A 80 -13.63 2.55 -0.69
CA TYR A 80 -12.55 1.69 -1.13
C TYR A 80 -11.75 1.17 0.05
N LYS A 81 -11.21 -0.02 -0.07
CA LYS A 81 -10.33 -0.67 0.89
C LYS A 81 -9.25 -1.44 0.15
N ALA A 82 -8.03 -1.50 0.70
CA ALA A 82 -6.99 -2.35 0.15
C ALA A 82 -7.37 -3.84 0.29
N VAL A 83 -7.07 -4.63 -0.73
CA VAL A 83 -7.37 -6.08 -0.75
C VAL A 83 -6.55 -6.86 0.27
N ALA A 84 -5.39 -6.33 0.67
CA ALA A 84 -4.50 -6.95 1.66
C ALA A 84 -3.82 -5.91 2.55
N LYS A 85 -3.25 -6.39 3.65
CA LYS A 85 -2.46 -5.56 4.57
C LYS A 85 -1.02 -5.38 4.12
N SER A 86 -0.50 -6.36 3.38
CA SER A 86 0.88 -6.38 2.87
C SER A 86 0.90 -6.87 1.42
N PHE A 87 1.85 -6.34 0.65
CA PHE A 87 2.02 -6.64 -0.76
C PHE A 87 3.47 -7.01 -1.00
N TYR A 88 3.71 -8.14 -1.67
CA TYR A 88 5.05 -8.63 -2.02
C TYR A 88 5.09 -9.00 -3.49
N PRO A 89 6.19 -8.69 -4.21
CA PRO A 89 6.35 -9.13 -5.57
C PRO A 89 6.58 -10.64 -5.65
N ASP A 90 6.02 -11.29 -6.68
CA ASP A 90 6.37 -12.67 -7.03
C ASP A 90 7.86 -12.73 -7.43
N GLU A 91 8.55 -13.79 -7.04
CA GLU A 91 9.96 -14.00 -7.38
C GLU A 91 10.22 -13.97 -8.89
N LYS A 92 9.23 -14.34 -9.70
CA LYS A 92 9.30 -14.28 -11.16
C LYS A 92 9.42 -12.87 -11.71
N LEU A 93 9.04 -11.84 -10.94
CA LEU A 93 9.21 -10.45 -11.33
C LEU A 93 10.63 -9.92 -11.04
N ILE A 94 11.44 -10.66 -10.28
CA ILE A 94 12.76 -10.25 -9.80
C ILE A 94 13.90 -10.40 -10.82
N PRO A 95 13.91 -11.36 -11.77
CA PRO A 95 15.15 -11.79 -12.40
C PRO A 95 15.74 -10.92 -13.49
N GLN A 96 15.10 -9.85 -13.91
CA GLN A 96 15.62 -9.04 -15.02
C GLN A 96 15.93 -7.62 -14.56
N ALA A 97 16.74 -7.58 -13.54
CA ALA A 97 17.00 -6.48 -12.63
C ALA A 97 17.45 -5.14 -13.24
N SER A 98 18.00 -5.07 -14.44
CA SER A 98 18.61 -3.83 -14.92
C SER A 98 17.59 -2.72 -15.29
N GLU A 99 16.40 -3.09 -15.73
CA GLU A 99 15.34 -2.11 -16.04
C GLU A 99 14.38 -1.85 -14.87
N PHE A 100 14.43 -2.71 -13.83
CA PHE A 100 13.48 -2.72 -12.73
C PHE A 100 14.05 -2.22 -11.40
N ASP A 101 15.31 -1.92 -11.34
CA ASP A 101 16.04 -1.58 -10.10
C ASP A 101 15.41 -0.40 -9.36
N ASP A 102 14.97 0.63 -10.10
CA ASP A 102 14.35 1.82 -9.50
C ASP A 102 12.96 1.53 -8.92
N TYR A 103 12.17 0.66 -9.56
CA TYR A 103 10.85 0.27 -9.06
C TYR A 103 10.96 -0.57 -7.80
N TYR A 104 11.89 -1.51 -7.74
CA TYR A 104 12.15 -2.30 -6.54
C TYR A 104 12.64 -1.43 -5.39
N ARG A 105 13.61 -0.57 -5.65
CA ARG A 105 14.14 0.36 -4.66
C ARG A 105 13.02 1.22 -4.07
N THR A 106 12.19 1.82 -4.92
CA THR A 106 11.05 2.65 -4.50
C THR A 106 10.02 1.84 -3.73
N PHE A 107 9.72 0.61 -4.18
CA PHE A 107 8.80 -0.29 -3.49
C PHE A 107 9.27 -0.61 -2.07
N TYR A 108 10.54 -0.97 -1.88
CA TYR A 108 11.10 -1.25 -0.56
C TYR A 108 11.18 -0.01 0.32
N ILE A 109 11.56 1.15 -0.22
CA ILE A 109 11.53 2.41 0.50
C ILE A 109 10.11 2.71 1.02
N ASN A 110 9.10 2.50 0.21
CA ASN A 110 7.70 2.71 0.59
C ASN A 110 7.25 1.74 1.70
N ILE A 111 7.64 0.46 1.64
CA ILE A 111 7.37 -0.52 2.70
C ILE A 111 8.04 -0.11 4.00
N MET A 112 9.32 0.23 3.95
CA MET A 112 10.08 0.67 5.14
C MET A 112 9.52 1.97 5.73
N GLY A 113 9.11 2.91 4.86
CA GLY A 113 8.47 4.15 5.28
C GLY A 113 7.17 3.90 6.06
N ARG A 114 6.32 3.00 5.59
CA ARG A 114 5.09 2.60 6.30
C ARG A 114 5.40 1.94 7.64
N SER A 115 6.37 1.05 7.68
CA SER A 115 6.80 0.39 8.92
C SER A 115 7.30 1.40 9.95
N LYS A 116 8.09 2.39 9.50
CA LYS A 116 8.55 3.50 10.35
C LYS A 116 7.39 4.31 10.93
N VAL A 117 6.43 4.71 10.11
CA VAL A 117 5.25 5.47 10.56
C VAL A 117 4.45 4.67 11.58
N ARG A 118 4.22 3.37 11.35
CA ARG A 118 3.51 2.49 12.29
C ARG A 118 4.24 2.37 13.62
N LEU A 119 5.56 2.24 13.60
CA LEU A 119 6.36 2.19 14.84
C LEU A 119 6.27 3.50 15.62
N LEU A 120 6.34 4.66 14.92
CA LEU A 120 6.26 5.97 15.56
C LEU A 120 4.87 6.28 16.11
N SER A 121 3.82 5.75 15.52
CA SER A 121 2.42 5.95 15.95
C SER A 121 1.89 4.84 16.84
N ALA A 122 2.66 3.79 17.10
CA ALA A 122 2.25 2.70 17.96
C ALA A 122 2.17 3.18 19.42
N PRO A 123 1.10 2.81 20.17
CA PRO A 123 0.99 3.16 21.58
C PRO A 123 2.07 2.43 22.39
N GLU A 124 2.48 3.01 23.52
CA GLU A 124 3.52 2.43 24.38
C GLU A 124 3.26 0.97 24.78
N GLU A 125 1.99 0.61 24.97
CA GLU A 125 1.57 -0.74 25.31
C GLU A 125 1.94 -1.77 24.23
N ALA A 126 2.06 -1.35 22.96
CA ALA A 126 2.48 -2.22 21.86
C ALA A 126 3.93 -2.69 22.01
N PHE A 127 4.74 -1.99 22.80
CA PHE A 127 6.13 -2.32 23.08
C PHE A 127 6.32 -3.10 24.39
N GLN A 128 5.26 -3.24 25.20
CA GLN A 128 5.26 -3.99 26.46
C GLN A 128 4.89 -5.46 26.18
N LEU A 129 5.76 -6.19 25.51
CA LEU A 129 5.55 -7.60 25.22
C LEU A 129 6.07 -8.46 26.37
N ASN A 130 5.19 -9.25 26.99
CA ASN A 130 5.55 -10.35 27.90
C ASN A 130 6.10 -11.58 27.15
N ALA A 131 6.37 -11.45 25.85
CA ALA A 131 6.92 -12.49 24.99
C ALA A 131 8.37 -12.16 24.60
N PRO A 132 9.20 -13.16 24.29
CA PRO A 132 10.57 -12.91 23.83
C PRO A 132 10.55 -12.00 22.61
N LYS A 133 11.26 -10.88 22.69
CA LYS A 133 11.41 -9.93 21.58
C LYS A 133 12.29 -10.58 20.53
N ILE A 134 11.68 -11.03 19.43
CA ILE A 134 12.42 -11.48 18.27
C ILE A 134 12.70 -10.23 17.42
N ALA A 135 13.91 -9.72 17.48
CA ALA A 135 14.41 -8.75 16.53
C ALA A 135 14.90 -9.52 15.29
N LEU A 136 14.14 -9.50 14.22
CA LEU A 136 14.62 -9.99 12.93
C LEU A 136 15.41 -8.86 12.26
N GLN A 137 16.73 -9.00 12.26
CA GLN A 137 17.62 -8.13 11.51
C GLN A 137 17.90 -8.79 10.17
N PHE A 138 17.47 -8.16 9.08
CA PHE A 138 17.84 -8.58 7.73
C PHE A 138 19.09 -7.79 7.31
N GLU A 139 20.21 -8.49 7.16
CA GLU A 139 21.39 -7.95 6.47
C GLU A 139 21.27 -8.22 4.97
N LEU A 140 21.07 -7.17 4.20
CA LEU A 140 21.25 -7.19 2.77
C LEU A 140 22.75 -7.04 2.49
N LYS A 141 23.44 -8.13 2.17
CA LYS A 141 24.77 -8.04 1.57
C LYS A 141 24.62 -7.58 0.13
N LEU A 142 24.83 -6.30 -0.08
CA LEU A 142 25.04 -5.76 -1.42
C LEU A 142 26.44 -6.20 -1.85
N SER A 143 26.53 -7.06 -2.86
CA SER A 143 27.82 -7.31 -3.51
C SER A 143 28.23 -6.04 -4.25
N GLU A 144 29.27 -5.40 -3.78
CA GLU A 144 29.98 -4.40 -4.59
C GLU A 144 30.50 -5.09 -5.85
N LYS A 145 29.97 -4.67 -6.99
CA LYS A 145 30.61 -4.89 -8.30
C LYS A 145 31.20 -3.61 -8.79
#